data_7d9f448d396fc1c98ab7757e4d8bcda3
#
_entry.id   7d9f448d396fc1c98ab7757e4d8bcda3
#
_cell.length_a   1.000
_cell.length_b   1.000
_cell.length_c   1.000
_cell.angle_alpha   90.00
_cell.angle_beta   90.00
_cell.angle_gamma   90.00
#
_symmetry.space_group_name_H-M   'P 1'
#
loop_
_entity.id
_entity.type
_entity.pdbx_description
1 polymer ?
#
loop_
_entity_poly.entity_id
_entity_poly.type
_entity_poly.pdbx_seq_one_letter_code
_entity_poly.pdbx_strand_id
1 'polypeptide(L)'
;MNQIALDRFGAAAAADGDEWWRGAVIYQIYPRSFADSNGDGIGDLPGIIERLGHVASLGVDGIWLSPFFTSPMKDFGYDIADYRDVDPVFGTLADFDRLLDRAHALGLKVLIDQVYSHSSDRHAWFQESRSSRDNAKADWYVWADARPDGSPPNNWQSVFHGPSWTWDARRGQYYLHNFLAGQPDLNVHKREVQDALIDVARYWLDRGVDGFRLDAINFAMHDPLLRDNPPVAEGLGRRTRPFDFQHHFHNQSHPAIPDFLGRLRAAVDGYGAAFTVAEVGGEQADREMKLYTKGRNRLNSAYGFNFLYARTLSPDLIDSAMRLWPGEPDEGWPSWAFSNHDAPRVVSRWLGGRDAGAFARQAMLLLMCLRGNVFLYQGEELGLPQADVPFERLSDPEAIANWPETQGRDGARTPMPWLSGAANAGFSAGEPWLPVDPAHVPLAVDAQDGDPDSVLNLTRRLVALRRSKPALRTGAIRRVDAPAPLLVFERGEGADALLCAFNLGEESVDWAPPGGWRIVERVGEPMAPLSGLVAERAG
;
A
#
# COMPACT_ATOMS: atom_id res chain seq x y z
N MET A 1 -8.83 -1.93 31.13
CA MET A 1 -7.82 -1.42 30.20
C MET A 1 -7.26 -0.12 30.76
N ASN A 2 -5.98 -0.12 31.04
CA ASN A 2 -5.38 0.85 31.96
C ASN A 2 -5.15 2.23 31.34
N GLN A 3 -5.78 3.25 31.90
CA GLN A 3 -5.52 4.68 31.67
C GLN A 3 -4.04 5.07 31.85
N ILE A 4 -3.25 4.22 32.47
CA ILE A 4 -1.84 4.46 32.84
C ILE A 4 -0.89 4.33 31.65
N ALA A 5 -1.29 3.66 30.55
CA ALA A 5 -0.44 3.53 29.35
C ALA A 5 -0.45 4.79 28.46
N LEU A 6 -1.52 5.57 28.48
CA LEU A 6 -1.66 6.78 27.66
C LEU A 6 -0.86 7.97 28.22
N ASP A 7 -0.59 8.01 29.52
CA ASP A 7 0.14 9.12 30.17
C ASP A 7 1.67 9.02 30.03
N ARG A 8 2.21 7.88 29.55
CA ARG A 8 3.66 7.70 29.40
C ARG A 8 4.21 8.14 28.02
N PHE A 9 3.35 8.29 27.04
CA PHE A 9 3.72 8.81 25.73
C PHE A 9 3.00 10.13 25.52
N GLY A 10 3.58 11.20 26.08
CA GLY A 10 3.07 12.53 25.90
C GLY A 10 2.79 12.77 24.41
N ALA A 11 1.60 13.29 24.10
CA ALA A 11 1.23 13.74 22.78
C ALA A 11 2.29 14.75 22.31
N ALA A 12 3.26 14.27 21.55
CA ALA A 12 4.18 15.15 20.84
C ALA A 12 3.33 15.86 19.80
N ALA A 13 3.28 17.18 19.89
CA ALA A 13 2.61 18.04 18.94
C ALA A 13 3.01 17.62 17.52
N ALA A 14 2.00 17.44 16.66
CA ALA A 14 2.19 17.28 15.23
C ALA A 14 3.13 18.40 14.76
N ALA A 15 4.07 18.09 13.88
CA ALA A 15 4.90 19.11 13.28
C ALA A 15 3.96 20.16 12.65
N ASP A 16 3.95 21.36 13.19
CA ASP A 16 3.22 22.49 12.68
C ASP A 16 3.76 22.81 11.27
N GLY A 17 2.99 22.51 10.25
CA GLY A 17 3.29 22.84 8.86
C GLY A 17 2.33 22.14 7.92
N ASP A 18 2.05 22.75 6.77
CA ASP A 18 1.17 22.25 5.71
C ASP A 18 1.53 20.83 5.17
N GLU A 19 2.66 20.24 5.63
CA GLU A 19 3.20 18.96 5.15
C GLU A 19 3.37 17.89 6.25
N TRP A 20 2.35 17.71 7.12
CA TRP A 20 2.36 16.69 8.20
C TRP A 20 2.77 15.30 7.72
N TRP A 21 2.43 15.00 6.48
CA TRP A 21 2.66 13.71 5.81
C TRP A 21 4.12 13.45 5.48
N ARG A 22 4.99 14.48 5.43
CA ARG A 22 6.39 14.29 5.03
C ARG A 22 7.17 13.51 6.09
N GLY A 23 7.58 12.29 5.70
CA GLY A 23 8.25 11.34 6.60
C GLY A 23 7.32 10.64 7.59
N ALA A 24 6.01 10.72 7.38
CA ALA A 24 5.00 10.06 8.21
C ALA A 24 5.09 8.54 8.15
N VAL A 25 4.59 7.90 9.20
CA VAL A 25 4.30 6.47 9.26
C VAL A 25 2.78 6.30 9.20
N ILE A 26 2.29 5.61 8.17
CA ILE A 26 0.87 5.37 7.93
C ILE A 26 0.59 3.87 8.09
N TYR A 27 -0.36 3.53 8.94
CA TYR A 27 -0.76 2.14 9.16
C TYR A 27 -1.88 1.75 8.20
N GLN A 28 -1.63 0.76 7.34
CA GLN A 28 -2.63 0.25 6.41
C GLN A 28 -3.54 -0.76 7.10
N ILE A 29 -4.83 -0.49 7.07
CA ILE A 29 -5.90 -1.39 7.52
C ILE A 29 -6.62 -1.97 6.29
N TYR A 30 -6.66 -3.30 6.20
CA TYR A 30 -7.52 -4.05 5.30
C TYR A 30 -8.82 -4.40 6.05
N PRO A 31 -9.92 -3.63 5.87
CA PRO A 31 -11.08 -3.67 6.75
C PRO A 31 -11.61 -5.08 6.98
N ARG A 32 -11.73 -5.85 5.91
CA ARG A 32 -12.26 -7.21 5.86
C ARG A 32 -11.58 -8.20 6.81
N SER A 33 -10.30 -7.96 7.14
CA SER A 33 -9.46 -8.84 7.96
C SER A 33 -8.93 -8.19 9.24
N PHE A 34 -9.43 -7.01 9.62
CA PHE A 34 -8.90 -6.32 10.77
C PHE A 34 -9.59 -6.74 12.07
N ALA A 35 -10.90 -6.53 12.19
CA ALA A 35 -11.70 -7.00 13.34
C ALA A 35 -13.18 -7.06 12.93
N ASP A 36 -13.84 -8.13 13.29
CA ASP A 36 -15.26 -8.36 13.07
C ASP A 36 -16.03 -8.10 14.37
N SER A 37 -16.94 -7.12 14.35
CA SER A 37 -17.71 -6.72 15.53
C SER A 37 -19.06 -7.45 15.63
N ASN A 38 -19.60 -7.95 14.52
CA ASN A 38 -20.95 -8.50 14.44
C ASN A 38 -21.00 -10.04 14.39
N GLY A 39 -19.85 -10.71 14.18
CA GLY A 39 -19.70 -12.15 14.17
C GLY A 39 -20.09 -12.83 12.86
N ASP A 40 -20.09 -12.10 11.74
CA ASP A 40 -20.39 -12.66 10.42
C ASP A 40 -19.14 -13.23 9.69
N GLY A 41 -17.97 -13.09 10.30
CA GLY A 41 -16.69 -13.58 9.79
C GLY A 41 -15.96 -12.56 8.92
N ILE A 42 -16.49 -11.37 8.74
CA ILE A 42 -15.92 -10.29 7.93
C ILE A 42 -15.65 -9.07 8.84
N GLY A 43 -14.43 -8.55 8.80
CA GLY A 43 -14.09 -7.34 9.54
C GLY A 43 -14.88 -6.12 9.05
N ASP A 44 -15.19 -5.21 9.95
CA ASP A 44 -16.09 -4.08 9.69
C ASP A 44 -15.58 -2.76 10.32
N LEU A 45 -16.22 -1.62 10.00
CA LEU A 45 -15.85 -0.31 10.53
C LEU A 45 -16.02 -0.23 12.06
N PRO A 46 -17.09 -0.75 12.69
CA PRO A 46 -17.19 -0.81 14.14
C PRO A 46 -16.04 -1.60 14.79
N GLY A 47 -15.66 -2.74 14.23
CA GLY A 47 -14.51 -3.52 14.70
C GLY A 47 -13.19 -2.74 14.58
N ILE A 48 -13.00 -1.98 13.50
CA ILE A 48 -11.85 -1.08 13.38
C ILE A 48 -11.87 -0.03 14.50
N ILE A 49 -13.02 0.61 14.77
CA ILE A 49 -13.16 1.62 15.84
C ILE A 49 -12.73 1.06 17.19
N GLU A 50 -13.13 -0.18 17.51
CA GLU A 50 -12.75 -0.85 18.77
C GLU A 50 -11.25 -1.06 18.91
N ARG A 51 -10.55 -1.26 17.78
CA ARG A 51 -9.11 -1.57 17.72
C ARG A 51 -8.22 -0.36 17.39
N LEU A 52 -8.76 0.82 17.10
CA LEU A 52 -7.97 2.03 16.83
C LEU A 52 -7.01 2.40 17.98
N GLY A 53 -7.32 2.03 19.22
CA GLY A 53 -6.41 2.22 20.34
C GLY A 53 -5.08 1.48 20.19
N HIS A 54 -5.10 0.26 19.61
CA HIS A 54 -3.87 -0.47 19.27
C HIS A 54 -3.04 0.32 18.23
N VAL A 55 -3.67 0.74 17.14
CA VAL A 55 -2.97 1.49 16.07
C VAL A 55 -2.36 2.79 16.60
N ALA A 56 -3.12 3.55 17.41
CA ALA A 56 -2.60 4.76 18.05
C ALA A 56 -1.42 4.46 19.00
N SER A 57 -1.43 3.31 19.69
CA SER A 57 -0.34 2.91 20.58
C SER A 57 0.98 2.62 19.87
N LEU A 58 0.96 2.38 18.55
CA LEU A 58 2.18 2.25 17.73
C LEU A 58 2.86 3.61 17.53
N GLY A 59 2.14 4.73 17.75
CA GLY A 59 2.66 6.07 17.54
C GLY A 59 2.67 6.53 16.09
N VAL A 60 1.96 5.86 15.20
CA VAL A 60 1.85 6.20 13.77
C VAL A 60 1.13 7.55 13.57
N ASP A 61 1.36 8.21 12.43
CA ASP A 61 0.80 9.53 12.13
C ASP A 61 -0.63 9.44 11.56
N GLY A 62 -1.01 8.30 10.99
CA GLY A 62 -2.34 8.11 10.41
C GLY A 62 -2.60 6.66 10.00
N ILE A 63 -3.81 6.45 9.49
CA ILE A 63 -4.25 5.18 8.91
C ILE A 63 -4.57 5.34 7.43
N TRP A 64 -4.41 4.26 6.66
CA TRP A 64 -4.95 4.10 5.33
C TRP A 64 -5.94 2.94 5.34
N LEU A 65 -7.20 3.21 4.99
CA LEU A 65 -8.24 2.20 4.83
C LEU A 65 -8.29 1.74 3.39
N SER A 66 -8.08 0.44 3.13
CA SER A 66 -8.39 -0.18 1.84
C SER A 66 -9.90 -0.09 1.57
N PRO A 67 -10.39 -0.27 0.30
CA PRO A 67 -11.74 0.09 -0.07
C PRO A 67 -12.83 -0.53 0.81
N PHE A 68 -13.76 0.31 1.22
CA PHE A 68 -14.96 -0.05 2.01
C PHE A 68 -16.26 0.42 1.33
N PHE A 69 -16.16 0.95 0.11
CA PHE A 69 -17.30 1.45 -0.66
C PHE A 69 -18.23 0.34 -1.10
N THR A 70 -19.46 0.71 -1.45
CA THR A 70 -20.44 -0.23 -2.02
C THR A 70 -19.85 -0.95 -3.24
N SER A 71 -19.80 -2.27 -3.17
CA SER A 71 -19.14 -3.12 -4.16
C SER A 71 -19.80 -4.49 -4.25
N PRO A 72 -19.88 -5.12 -5.43
CA PRO A 72 -20.25 -6.54 -5.54
C PRO A 72 -19.13 -7.49 -5.06
N MET A 73 -18.01 -6.98 -4.58
CA MET A 73 -16.90 -7.72 -3.97
C MET A 73 -16.24 -8.77 -4.90
N LYS A 74 -16.27 -8.56 -6.21
CA LYS A 74 -15.56 -9.43 -7.17
C LYS A 74 -14.05 -9.30 -7.03
N ASP A 75 -13.58 -8.12 -6.61
CA ASP A 75 -12.20 -7.82 -6.25
C ASP A 75 -12.13 -7.14 -4.87
N PHE A 76 -12.90 -7.66 -3.92
CA PHE A 76 -12.88 -7.31 -2.49
C PHE A 76 -12.93 -5.81 -2.18
N GLY A 77 -13.73 -5.05 -2.96
CA GLY A 77 -13.95 -3.63 -2.76
C GLY A 77 -13.30 -2.73 -3.82
N TYR A 78 -12.34 -3.24 -4.61
CA TYR A 78 -11.75 -2.47 -5.71
C TYR A 78 -12.67 -2.36 -6.94
N ASP A 79 -13.73 -3.15 -7.03
CA ASP A 79 -14.81 -3.04 -8.01
C ASP A 79 -15.96 -2.18 -7.45
N ILE A 80 -15.78 -0.86 -7.43
CA ILE A 80 -16.66 0.11 -6.76
C ILE A 80 -17.96 0.33 -7.55
N ALA A 81 -19.11 0.07 -6.90
CA ALA A 81 -20.45 0.30 -7.46
C ALA A 81 -21.05 1.65 -7.06
N ASP A 82 -20.66 2.21 -5.91
CA ASP A 82 -20.96 3.57 -5.48
C ASP A 82 -19.78 4.13 -4.70
N TYR A 83 -19.18 5.22 -5.19
CA TYR A 83 -18.04 5.89 -4.57
C TYR A 83 -18.39 6.70 -3.31
N ARG A 84 -19.67 6.93 -3.01
CA ARG A 84 -20.12 7.86 -1.98
C ARG A 84 -20.85 7.20 -0.82
N ASP A 85 -20.88 5.87 -0.81
CA ASP A 85 -21.53 5.10 0.25
C ASP A 85 -20.63 3.98 0.75
N VAL A 86 -20.91 3.51 1.95
CA VAL A 86 -20.24 2.36 2.61
C VAL A 86 -20.98 1.09 2.23
N ASP A 87 -20.24 0.03 1.87
CA ASP A 87 -20.85 -1.28 1.66
C ASP A 87 -21.46 -1.79 2.96
N PRO A 88 -22.72 -2.29 2.94
CA PRO A 88 -23.39 -2.81 4.14
C PRO A 88 -22.62 -3.89 4.89
N VAL A 89 -21.72 -4.62 4.22
CA VAL A 89 -20.86 -5.61 4.88
C VAL A 89 -19.85 -4.97 5.84
N PHE A 90 -19.48 -3.71 5.60
CA PHE A 90 -18.55 -2.96 6.46
C PHE A 90 -19.27 -2.02 7.43
N GLY A 91 -20.56 -1.78 7.27
CA GLY A 91 -21.33 -0.87 8.11
C GLY A 91 -22.07 0.21 7.32
N THR A 92 -22.08 1.42 7.85
CA THR A 92 -22.81 2.57 7.29
C THR A 92 -21.94 3.82 7.21
N LEU A 93 -22.39 4.85 6.49
CA LEU A 93 -21.74 6.18 6.52
C LEU A 93 -21.64 6.76 7.93
N ALA A 94 -22.62 6.48 8.81
CA ALA A 94 -22.56 6.92 10.22
C ALA A 94 -21.46 6.18 11.00
N ASP A 95 -21.19 4.92 10.65
CA ASP A 95 -20.06 4.18 11.22
C ASP A 95 -18.73 4.77 10.75
N PHE A 96 -18.63 5.16 9.48
CA PHE A 96 -17.47 5.84 8.96
C PHE A 96 -17.23 7.19 9.66
N ASP A 97 -18.28 8.00 9.88
CA ASP A 97 -18.17 9.26 10.62
C ASP A 97 -17.63 9.03 12.04
N ARG A 98 -18.14 8.00 12.75
CA ARG A 98 -17.64 7.63 14.08
C ARG A 98 -16.18 7.15 14.06
N LEU A 99 -15.78 6.42 12.99
CA LEU A 99 -14.40 6.01 12.80
C LEU A 99 -13.50 7.24 12.63
N LEU A 100 -13.90 8.19 11.81
CA LEU A 100 -13.17 9.41 11.53
C LEU A 100 -13.00 10.25 12.81
N ASP A 101 -14.10 10.49 13.55
CA ASP A 101 -14.08 11.19 14.83
C ASP A 101 -13.16 10.49 15.84
N ARG A 102 -13.21 9.16 15.92
CA ARG A 102 -12.38 8.38 16.84
C ARG A 102 -10.91 8.42 16.46
N ALA A 103 -10.58 8.31 15.17
CA ALA A 103 -9.21 8.42 14.68
C ALA A 103 -8.62 9.80 14.99
N HIS A 104 -9.35 10.86 14.69
CA HIS A 104 -8.93 12.24 14.97
C HIS A 104 -8.77 12.49 16.48
N ALA A 105 -9.68 11.98 17.32
CA ALA A 105 -9.54 12.06 18.78
C ALA A 105 -8.30 11.35 19.32
N LEU A 106 -7.77 10.35 18.59
CA LEU A 106 -6.52 9.66 18.89
C LEU A 106 -5.29 10.31 18.23
N GLY A 107 -5.47 11.40 17.50
CA GLY A 107 -4.40 12.11 16.78
C GLY A 107 -3.98 11.43 15.48
N LEU A 108 -4.79 10.50 14.94
CA LEU A 108 -4.54 9.80 13.69
C LEU A 108 -5.18 10.53 12.53
N LYS A 109 -4.44 10.71 11.44
CA LYS A 109 -4.96 11.12 10.14
C LYS A 109 -5.60 9.93 9.43
N VAL A 110 -6.62 10.17 8.59
CA VAL A 110 -7.35 9.12 7.87
C VAL A 110 -7.21 9.30 6.37
N LEU A 111 -6.57 8.33 5.73
CA LEU A 111 -6.50 8.20 4.27
C LEU A 111 -7.47 7.12 3.82
N ILE A 112 -8.14 7.35 2.70
CA ILE A 112 -8.98 6.33 2.05
C ILE A 112 -8.47 6.02 0.66
N ASP A 113 -8.76 4.81 0.20
CA ASP A 113 -8.45 4.41 -1.17
C ASP A 113 -9.38 5.10 -2.17
N GLN A 114 -8.85 5.42 -3.35
CA GLN A 114 -9.61 5.96 -4.48
C GLN A 114 -9.21 5.21 -5.74
N VAL A 115 -10.18 4.59 -6.40
CA VAL A 115 -10.00 3.84 -7.64
C VAL A 115 -10.48 4.69 -8.79
N TYR A 116 -9.57 5.26 -9.58
CA TYR A 116 -9.88 6.20 -10.66
C TYR A 116 -9.63 5.65 -12.06
N SER A 117 -9.08 4.45 -12.17
CA SER A 117 -8.88 3.76 -13.45
C SER A 117 -10.13 3.05 -13.95
N HIS A 118 -10.95 2.52 -13.04
CA HIS A 118 -12.13 1.72 -13.37
C HIS A 118 -13.23 1.86 -12.31
N SER A 119 -14.39 1.30 -12.58
CA SER A 119 -15.45 1.09 -11.60
C SER A 119 -15.99 -0.34 -11.69
N SER A 120 -16.96 -0.69 -10.85
CA SER A 120 -17.71 -1.93 -11.03
C SER A 120 -18.57 -1.91 -12.29
N ASP A 121 -18.79 -3.08 -12.89
CA ASP A 121 -19.83 -3.26 -13.92
C ASP A 121 -21.27 -3.01 -13.37
N ARG A 122 -21.41 -2.89 -12.04
CA ARG A 122 -22.67 -2.53 -11.35
C ARG A 122 -22.83 -1.02 -11.12
N HIS A 123 -21.76 -0.23 -11.32
CA HIS A 123 -21.84 1.21 -11.14
C HIS A 123 -22.87 1.84 -12.07
N ALA A 124 -23.65 2.80 -11.56
CA ALA A 124 -24.70 3.46 -12.33
C ALA A 124 -24.18 4.10 -13.63
N TRP A 125 -22.96 4.65 -13.61
CA TRP A 125 -22.33 5.22 -14.80
C TRP A 125 -22.10 4.17 -15.90
N PHE A 126 -21.64 2.97 -15.53
CA PHE A 126 -21.45 1.90 -16.51
C PHE A 126 -22.78 1.37 -17.04
N GLN A 127 -23.78 1.20 -16.18
CA GLN A 127 -25.12 0.74 -16.59
C GLN A 127 -25.78 1.72 -17.57
N GLU A 128 -25.59 3.04 -17.38
CA GLU A 128 -26.02 4.05 -18.33
C GLU A 128 -25.20 3.98 -19.62
N SER A 129 -23.86 3.98 -19.53
CA SER A 129 -22.96 3.93 -20.67
C SER A 129 -23.24 2.75 -21.61
N ARG A 130 -23.45 1.55 -21.04
CA ARG A 130 -23.70 0.33 -21.83
C ARG A 130 -25.08 0.25 -22.46
N SER A 131 -26.02 1.12 -22.05
CA SER A 131 -27.40 1.04 -22.49
C SER A 131 -27.61 1.40 -23.98
N SER A 132 -26.79 2.32 -24.53
CA SER A 132 -26.74 2.70 -25.94
C SER A 132 -25.42 3.37 -26.30
N ARG A 133 -25.23 3.67 -27.59
CA ARG A 133 -24.02 4.36 -28.09
C ARG A 133 -24.12 5.89 -28.04
N ASP A 134 -25.28 6.44 -27.71
CA ASP A 134 -25.66 7.86 -27.83
C ASP A 134 -26.27 8.46 -26.56
N ASN A 135 -26.22 7.75 -25.40
CA ASN A 135 -26.64 8.32 -24.12
C ASN A 135 -25.59 9.29 -23.53
N ALA A 136 -25.96 10.02 -22.48
CA ALA A 136 -25.14 11.06 -21.88
C ALA A 136 -23.77 10.55 -21.36
N LYS A 137 -23.67 9.27 -21.05
CA LYS A 137 -22.43 8.62 -20.59
C LYS A 137 -21.87 7.60 -21.57
N ALA A 138 -22.32 7.64 -22.84
CA ALA A 138 -21.93 6.66 -23.85
C ALA A 138 -20.43 6.42 -23.95
N ASP A 139 -19.61 7.43 -23.72
CA ASP A 139 -18.15 7.41 -23.84
C ASP A 139 -17.42 7.71 -22.50
N TRP A 140 -18.13 7.51 -21.36
CA TRP A 140 -17.53 7.57 -20.03
C TRP A 140 -16.62 6.37 -19.71
N TYR A 141 -16.79 5.28 -20.44
CA TYR A 141 -15.96 4.08 -20.40
C TYR A 141 -15.29 3.88 -21.75
N VAL A 142 -14.29 3.03 -21.78
CA VAL A 142 -13.51 2.77 -23.00
C VAL A 142 -14.20 1.69 -23.81
N TRP A 143 -14.81 2.07 -24.90
CA TRP A 143 -15.53 1.19 -25.83
C TRP A 143 -14.84 1.15 -27.20
N ALA A 144 -14.89 0.00 -27.86
CA ALA A 144 -14.41 -0.17 -29.21
C ALA A 144 -15.27 -1.15 -30.03
N ASP A 145 -15.37 -0.91 -31.32
CA ASP A 145 -16.00 -1.86 -32.24
C ASP A 145 -15.10 -3.09 -32.44
N ALA A 146 -15.71 -4.23 -32.73
CA ALA A 146 -15.00 -5.43 -33.13
C ALA A 146 -14.23 -5.19 -34.43
N ARG A 147 -13.10 -5.88 -34.61
CA ARG A 147 -12.46 -6.00 -35.91
C ARG A 147 -13.39 -6.72 -36.92
N PRO A 148 -13.11 -6.68 -38.24
CA PRO A 148 -13.96 -7.32 -39.24
C PRO A 148 -14.15 -8.84 -39.05
N ASP A 149 -13.20 -9.49 -38.37
CA ASP A 149 -13.25 -10.92 -38.03
C ASP A 149 -13.97 -11.20 -36.70
N GLY A 150 -14.50 -10.17 -36.03
CA GLY A 150 -15.17 -10.27 -34.75
C GLY A 150 -14.24 -10.24 -33.53
N SER A 151 -12.92 -10.18 -33.73
CA SER A 151 -11.94 -10.14 -32.63
C SER A 151 -11.92 -8.78 -31.92
N PRO A 152 -11.34 -8.71 -30.67
CA PRO A 152 -11.10 -7.45 -29.97
C PRO A 152 -10.24 -6.44 -30.76
N PRO A 153 -10.30 -5.14 -30.42
CA PRO A 153 -9.60 -4.10 -31.19
C PRO A 153 -8.07 -4.24 -31.17
N ASN A 154 -7.49 -4.85 -30.13
CA ASN A 154 -6.06 -5.07 -29.98
C ASN A 154 -5.75 -6.28 -29.11
N ASN A 155 -4.45 -6.50 -28.83
CA ASN A 155 -3.93 -7.66 -28.13
C ASN A 155 -3.78 -7.50 -26.61
N TRP A 156 -4.27 -6.42 -26.00
CA TRP A 156 -4.03 -6.14 -24.58
C TRP A 156 -4.57 -7.26 -23.67
N GLN A 157 -3.79 -7.55 -22.61
CA GLN A 157 -4.08 -8.60 -21.65
C GLN A 157 -4.41 -8.00 -20.28
N SER A 158 -5.37 -8.61 -19.59
CA SER A 158 -5.76 -8.26 -18.23
C SER A 158 -4.67 -8.64 -17.23
N VAL A 159 -4.51 -7.85 -16.17
CA VAL A 159 -3.58 -8.11 -15.06
C VAL A 159 -3.85 -9.46 -14.41
N PHE A 160 -5.12 -9.85 -14.27
CA PHE A 160 -5.47 -11.11 -13.60
C PHE A 160 -5.49 -12.30 -14.56
N HIS A 161 -6.24 -12.21 -15.65
CA HIS A 161 -6.36 -13.32 -16.58
C HIS A 161 -7.02 -12.92 -17.89
N GLY A 162 -6.49 -13.44 -19.00
CA GLY A 162 -7.09 -13.34 -20.33
C GLY A 162 -7.06 -11.95 -20.98
N PRO A 163 -7.81 -11.76 -22.08
CA PRO A 163 -7.86 -10.50 -22.79
C PRO A 163 -8.44 -9.35 -21.95
N SER A 164 -7.95 -8.12 -22.16
CA SER A 164 -8.50 -6.91 -21.52
C SER A 164 -9.82 -6.42 -22.13
N TRP A 165 -10.42 -7.15 -23.05
CA TRP A 165 -11.61 -6.74 -23.74
C TRP A 165 -12.74 -7.76 -23.59
N THR A 166 -13.90 -7.29 -23.16
CA THR A 166 -15.13 -8.11 -23.06
C THR A 166 -16.22 -7.55 -23.95
N TRP A 167 -16.86 -8.44 -24.74
CA TRP A 167 -17.98 -8.09 -25.59
C TRP A 167 -19.25 -7.83 -24.79
N ASP A 168 -19.86 -6.68 -25.01
CA ASP A 168 -21.18 -6.35 -24.49
C ASP A 168 -22.24 -6.47 -25.61
N ALA A 169 -23.06 -7.52 -25.54
CA ALA A 169 -24.08 -7.79 -26.55
C ALA A 169 -25.20 -6.74 -26.59
N ARG A 170 -25.45 -6.03 -25.48
CA ARG A 170 -26.48 -4.97 -25.41
C ARG A 170 -26.03 -3.75 -26.21
N ARG A 171 -24.76 -3.36 -26.04
CA ARG A 171 -24.17 -2.22 -26.74
C ARG A 171 -23.63 -2.60 -28.13
N GLY A 172 -23.28 -3.86 -28.35
CA GLY A 172 -22.67 -4.32 -29.59
C GLY A 172 -21.24 -3.77 -29.78
N GLN A 173 -20.48 -3.67 -28.69
CA GLN A 173 -19.08 -3.22 -28.66
C GLN A 173 -18.31 -3.99 -27.59
N TYR A 174 -16.97 -4.00 -27.69
CA TYR A 174 -16.08 -4.38 -26.63
C TYR A 174 -15.90 -3.23 -25.65
N TYR A 175 -15.81 -3.51 -24.34
CA TYR A 175 -15.33 -2.57 -23.34
C TYR A 175 -13.98 -3.03 -22.79
N LEU A 176 -13.11 -2.06 -22.49
CA LEU A 176 -11.82 -2.30 -21.86
C LEU A 176 -11.96 -2.60 -20.37
N HIS A 177 -11.15 -3.53 -19.87
CA HIS A 177 -10.89 -3.75 -18.45
C HIS A 177 -9.46 -4.21 -18.25
N ASN A 178 -8.63 -3.40 -17.63
CA ASN A 178 -7.25 -3.80 -17.32
C ASN A 178 -7.18 -4.84 -16.20
N PHE A 179 -8.23 -4.95 -15.39
CA PHE A 179 -8.39 -5.92 -14.30
C PHE A 179 -9.49 -6.94 -14.65
N LEU A 180 -10.38 -7.27 -13.72
CA LEU A 180 -11.47 -8.22 -14.01
C LEU A 180 -12.45 -7.67 -15.04
N ALA A 181 -13.11 -8.54 -15.77
CA ALA A 181 -14.24 -8.15 -16.66
C ALA A 181 -15.36 -7.42 -15.90
N GLY A 182 -15.46 -7.59 -14.58
CA GLY A 182 -16.36 -6.84 -13.72
C GLY A 182 -15.87 -5.43 -13.35
N GLN A 183 -14.70 -5.01 -13.82
CA GLN A 183 -14.04 -3.73 -13.54
C GLN A 183 -13.80 -2.94 -14.85
N PRO A 184 -14.85 -2.46 -15.53
CA PRO A 184 -14.71 -1.71 -16.77
C PRO A 184 -13.93 -0.41 -16.56
N ASP A 185 -12.98 -0.13 -17.45
CA ASP A 185 -12.11 1.05 -17.39
C ASP A 185 -12.87 2.33 -17.73
N LEU A 186 -12.72 3.33 -16.87
CA LEU A 186 -13.21 4.68 -17.09
C LEU A 186 -12.41 5.38 -18.21
N ASN A 187 -13.10 6.16 -19.04
CA ASN A 187 -12.43 6.98 -20.04
C ASN A 187 -11.95 8.31 -19.42
N VAL A 188 -10.87 8.26 -18.68
CA VAL A 188 -10.30 9.43 -17.96
C VAL A 188 -9.69 10.47 -18.92
N HIS A 189 -9.60 10.21 -20.24
CA HIS A 189 -9.34 11.25 -21.22
C HIS A 189 -10.45 12.30 -21.27
N LYS A 190 -11.68 11.93 -20.89
CA LYS A 190 -12.81 12.85 -20.88
C LYS A 190 -12.80 13.75 -19.66
N ARG A 191 -13.00 15.04 -19.93
CA ARG A 191 -13.02 16.06 -18.89
C ARG A 191 -14.14 15.84 -17.88
N GLU A 192 -15.32 15.43 -18.35
CA GLU A 192 -16.50 15.16 -17.54
C GLU A 192 -16.26 14.00 -16.57
N VAL A 193 -15.55 12.96 -16.99
CA VAL A 193 -15.14 11.83 -16.13
C VAL A 193 -14.17 12.32 -15.06
N GLN A 194 -13.15 13.10 -15.44
CA GLN A 194 -12.23 13.70 -14.48
C GLN A 194 -12.95 14.59 -13.47
N ASP A 195 -13.91 15.40 -13.91
CA ASP A 195 -14.70 16.27 -13.03
C ASP A 195 -15.52 15.45 -12.03
N ALA A 196 -16.17 14.37 -12.48
CA ALA A 196 -16.93 13.47 -11.62
C ALA A 196 -16.05 12.77 -10.56
N LEU A 197 -14.84 12.34 -10.93
CA LEU A 197 -13.86 11.74 -10.00
C LEU A 197 -13.33 12.77 -8.97
N ILE A 198 -13.08 14.01 -9.41
CA ILE A 198 -12.69 15.10 -8.51
C ILE A 198 -13.84 15.45 -7.55
N ASP A 199 -15.11 15.38 -7.99
CA ASP A 199 -16.25 15.61 -7.11
C ASP A 199 -16.45 14.47 -6.10
N VAL A 200 -16.03 13.24 -6.42
CA VAL A 200 -15.93 12.15 -5.43
C VAL A 200 -14.87 12.49 -4.37
N ALA A 201 -13.70 12.97 -4.79
CA ALA A 201 -12.66 13.38 -3.85
C ALA A 201 -13.17 14.50 -2.91
N ARG A 202 -13.83 15.53 -3.46
CA ARG A 202 -14.41 16.62 -2.65
C ARG A 202 -15.43 16.11 -1.64
N TYR A 203 -16.30 15.19 -2.03
CA TYR A 203 -17.31 14.60 -1.13
C TYR A 203 -16.67 14.01 0.14
N TRP A 204 -15.53 13.29 0.00
CA TRP A 204 -14.85 12.69 1.14
C TRP A 204 -14.01 13.71 1.93
N LEU A 205 -13.43 14.71 1.27
CA LEU A 205 -12.74 15.81 1.95
C LEU A 205 -13.72 16.69 2.74
N ASP A 206 -14.90 17.01 2.19
CA ASP A 206 -15.98 17.69 2.90
C ASP A 206 -16.45 16.92 4.14
N ARG A 207 -16.32 15.58 4.12
CA ARG A 207 -16.63 14.70 5.25
C ARG A 207 -15.51 14.65 6.29
N GLY A 208 -14.32 15.19 6.00
CA GLY A 208 -13.21 15.31 6.94
C GLY A 208 -12.09 14.29 6.75
N VAL A 209 -12.04 13.57 5.63
CA VAL A 209 -10.92 12.69 5.28
C VAL A 209 -9.65 13.51 5.07
N ASP A 210 -8.50 13.04 5.57
CA ASP A 210 -7.22 13.75 5.52
C ASP A 210 -6.40 13.47 4.24
N GLY A 211 -6.92 12.64 3.35
CA GLY A 211 -6.24 12.39 2.08
C GLY A 211 -6.60 11.06 1.39
N PHE A 212 -5.87 10.77 0.32
CA PHE A 212 -6.17 9.67 -0.57
C PHE A 212 -4.94 8.86 -0.96
N ARG A 213 -5.10 7.54 -1.02
CA ARG A 213 -4.25 6.66 -1.79
C ARG A 213 -4.95 6.37 -3.13
N LEU A 214 -4.27 6.64 -4.24
CA LEU A 214 -4.81 6.42 -5.58
C LEU A 214 -4.38 5.05 -6.08
N ASP A 215 -5.34 4.16 -6.20
CA ASP A 215 -5.17 2.79 -6.66
C ASP A 215 -4.75 2.75 -8.13
N ALA A 216 -3.70 1.97 -8.43
CA ALA A 216 -3.27 1.66 -9.80
C ALA A 216 -3.41 2.84 -10.79
N ILE A 217 -3.07 4.06 -10.35
CA ILE A 217 -3.40 5.30 -11.07
C ILE A 217 -2.75 5.39 -12.45
N ASN A 218 -1.67 4.66 -12.69
CA ASN A 218 -1.03 4.62 -13.98
C ASN A 218 -1.80 3.79 -15.05
N PHE A 219 -2.88 3.11 -14.67
CA PHE A 219 -3.87 2.54 -15.58
C PHE A 219 -5.03 3.50 -15.92
N ALA A 220 -5.08 4.70 -15.36
CA ALA A 220 -6.21 5.62 -15.56
C ALA A 220 -6.43 6.06 -17.01
N MET A 221 -5.39 6.02 -17.85
CA MET A 221 -5.49 6.43 -19.26
C MET A 221 -4.74 5.46 -20.17
N HIS A 222 -5.35 5.18 -21.31
CA HIS A 222 -4.86 4.29 -22.36
C HIS A 222 -4.44 5.08 -23.61
N ASP A 223 -3.76 4.42 -24.56
CA ASP A 223 -3.51 4.96 -25.89
C ASP A 223 -4.81 5.05 -26.70
N PRO A 224 -5.28 6.26 -27.08
CA PRO A 224 -6.52 6.42 -27.85
C PRO A 224 -6.48 5.78 -29.26
N LEU A 225 -5.28 5.48 -29.78
CA LEU A 225 -5.12 4.78 -31.05
C LEU A 225 -5.27 3.27 -30.93
N LEU A 226 -5.42 2.73 -29.71
CA LEU A 226 -5.59 1.32 -29.41
C LEU A 226 -4.53 0.43 -30.06
N ARG A 227 -3.26 0.88 -30.12
CA ARG A 227 -2.16 0.12 -30.72
C ARG A 227 -1.88 -1.15 -29.91
N ASP A 228 -1.45 -2.20 -30.60
CA ASP A 228 -1.04 -3.46 -29.98
C ASP A 228 0.18 -3.25 -29.07
N ASN A 229 0.19 -3.91 -27.91
CA ASN A 229 1.36 -3.97 -27.05
C ASN A 229 2.42 -4.90 -27.65
N PRO A 230 3.71 -4.51 -27.65
CA PRO A 230 4.77 -5.37 -28.13
C PRO A 230 5.05 -6.52 -27.16
N PRO A 231 5.48 -7.68 -27.67
CA PRO A 231 5.83 -8.82 -26.83
C PRO A 231 7.12 -8.53 -26.04
N VAL A 232 7.20 -9.07 -24.83
CA VAL A 232 8.47 -9.10 -24.08
C VAL A 232 9.40 -10.15 -24.67
N ALA A 233 10.71 -9.83 -24.76
CA ALA A 233 11.71 -10.75 -25.27
C ALA A 233 11.72 -12.10 -24.54
N GLU A 234 12.03 -13.17 -25.28
CA GLU A 234 12.18 -14.51 -24.70
C GLU A 234 13.33 -14.56 -23.67
N GLY A 235 13.21 -15.45 -22.67
CA GLY A 235 14.30 -15.73 -21.72
C GLY A 235 14.33 -14.89 -20.44
N LEU A 236 13.38 -13.98 -20.20
CA LEU A 236 13.35 -13.14 -19.01
C LEU A 236 12.56 -13.78 -17.82
N GLY A 237 12.93 -15.00 -17.44
CA GLY A 237 12.36 -15.68 -16.28
C GLY A 237 11.02 -16.41 -16.54
N ARG A 238 10.50 -17.09 -15.50
CA ARG A 238 9.20 -17.78 -15.57
C ARG A 238 8.07 -16.75 -15.52
N ARG A 239 7.18 -16.81 -16.49
CA ARG A 239 5.97 -16.00 -16.58
C ARG A 239 4.77 -16.91 -16.50
N THR A 240 3.78 -16.52 -15.73
CA THR A 240 2.60 -17.35 -15.44
C THR A 240 1.31 -16.76 -15.99
N ARG A 241 1.26 -15.46 -16.18
CA ARG A 241 0.05 -14.74 -16.64
C ARG A 241 0.24 -14.24 -18.08
N PRO A 242 -0.81 -14.26 -18.93
CA PRO A 242 -0.75 -13.64 -20.26
C PRO A 242 -0.28 -12.19 -20.23
N PHE A 243 -0.63 -11.42 -19.20
CA PHE A 243 -0.17 -10.07 -18.96
C PHE A 243 1.36 -9.94 -19.01
N ASP A 244 2.09 -10.86 -18.39
CA ASP A 244 3.54 -10.79 -18.25
C ASP A 244 4.31 -11.02 -19.58
N PHE A 245 3.61 -11.37 -20.67
CA PHE A 245 4.22 -11.59 -21.99
C PHE A 245 4.23 -10.36 -22.89
N GLN A 246 3.73 -9.22 -22.41
CA GLN A 246 3.65 -7.96 -23.14
C GLN A 246 4.32 -6.82 -22.37
N HIS A 247 4.92 -5.87 -23.11
CA HIS A 247 5.23 -4.55 -22.59
C HIS A 247 3.96 -3.70 -22.63
N HIS A 248 3.56 -3.12 -21.51
CA HIS A 248 2.28 -2.40 -21.36
C HIS A 248 2.41 -0.91 -21.72
N PHE A 249 2.94 -0.59 -22.91
CA PHE A 249 3.17 0.79 -23.34
C PHE A 249 1.90 1.54 -23.75
N HIS A 250 0.83 0.81 -24.04
CA HIS A 250 -0.37 1.39 -24.62
C HIS A 250 -1.62 1.32 -23.74
N ASN A 251 -1.62 0.48 -22.72
CA ASN A 251 -2.72 0.39 -21.75
C ASN A 251 -2.34 0.83 -20.33
N GLN A 252 -1.13 1.38 -20.16
CA GLN A 252 -0.59 1.84 -18.89
C GLN A 252 0.29 3.08 -19.10
N SER A 253 0.41 3.94 -18.08
CA SER A 253 1.43 5.00 -18.02
C SER A 253 1.33 6.07 -19.12
N HIS A 254 0.10 6.37 -19.54
CA HIS A 254 -0.14 7.38 -20.57
C HIS A 254 0.38 8.76 -20.15
N PRO A 255 1.07 9.52 -21.04
CA PRO A 255 1.73 10.79 -20.70
C PRO A 255 0.78 11.92 -20.28
N ALA A 256 -0.52 11.80 -20.47
CA ALA A 256 -1.51 12.78 -20.01
C ALA A 256 -1.97 12.58 -18.54
N ILE A 257 -1.62 11.48 -17.90
CA ILE A 257 -1.98 11.22 -16.49
C ILE A 257 -1.52 12.37 -15.56
N PRO A 258 -0.28 12.89 -15.64
CA PRO A 258 0.16 13.98 -14.78
C PRO A 258 -0.71 15.24 -14.83
N ASP A 259 -1.36 15.52 -15.96
CA ASP A 259 -2.25 16.68 -16.07
C ASP A 259 -3.56 16.47 -15.30
N PHE A 260 -4.11 15.26 -15.33
CA PHE A 260 -5.23 14.89 -14.47
C PHE A 260 -4.85 14.96 -12.98
N LEU A 261 -3.68 14.42 -12.61
CA LEU A 261 -3.18 14.50 -11.23
C LEU A 261 -2.99 15.94 -10.77
N GLY A 262 -2.54 16.84 -11.65
CA GLY A 262 -2.44 18.27 -11.36
C GLY A 262 -3.80 18.92 -11.07
N ARG A 263 -4.85 18.51 -11.80
CA ARG A 263 -6.22 18.97 -11.52
C ARG A 263 -6.77 18.46 -10.20
N LEU A 264 -6.56 17.17 -9.92
CA LEU A 264 -6.94 16.57 -8.64
C LEU A 264 -6.22 17.28 -7.50
N ARG A 265 -4.90 17.49 -7.63
CA ARG A 265 -4.08 18.20 -6.63
C ARG A 265 -4.61 19.61 -6.37
N ALA A 266 -4.93 20.38 -7.39
CA ALA A 266 -5.48 21.72 -7.24
C ALA A 266 -6.83 21.74 -6.50
N ALA A 267 -7.65 20.68 -6.65
CA ALA A 267 -8.89 20.52 -5.89
C ALA A 267 -8.62 20.16 -4.43
N VAL A 268 -7.68 19.26 -4.18
CA VAL A 268 -7.29 18.82 -2.83
C VAL A 268 -6.63 19.93 -2.03
N ASP A 269 -5.78 20.75 -2.64
CA ASP A 269 -5.10 21.88 -1.99
C ASP A 269 -6.09 22.90 -1.39
N GLY A 270 -7.32 22.97 -1.90
CA GLY A 270 -8.39 23.78 -1.33
C GLY A 270 -8.85 23.36 0.08
N TYR A 271 -8.46 22.17 0.52
CA TYR A 271 -8.81 21.59 1.83
C TYR A 271 -7.65 21.61 2.85
N GLY A 272 -6.63 22.43 2.60
CA GLY A 272 -5.49 22.57 3.50
C GLY A 272 -4.49 21.42 3.36
N ALA A 273 -4.10 20.81 4.46
CA ALA A 273 -2.99 19.84 4.52
C ALA A 273 -3.39 18.40 4.13
N ALA A 274 -4.29 18.20 3.18
CA ALA A 274 -4.66 16.85 2.74
C ALA A 274 -3.50 16.18 1.97
N PHE A 275 -3.32 14.87 2.20
CA PHE A 275 -2.23 14.07 1.63
C PHE A 275 -2.71 13.22 0.46
N THR A 276 -1.93 13.17 -0.61
CA THR A 276 -2.20 12.31 -1.77
C THR A 276 -1.00 11.46 -2.11
N VAL A 277 -1.22 10.15 -2.30
CA VAL A 277 -0.18 9.19 -2.66
C VAL A 277 -0.65 8.31 -3.81
N ALA A 278 0.18 8.17 -4.86
CA ALA A 278 -0.06 7.26 -5.95
C ALA A 278 0.50 5.87 -5.66
N GLU A 279 -0.25 4.84 -6.03
CA GLU A 279 0.32 3.52 -6.28
C GLU A 279 0.72 3.42 -7.75
N VAL A 280 1.94 2.96 -8.00
CA VAL A 280 2.52 2.89 -9.33
C VAL A 280 3.20 1.53 -9.54
N GLY A 281 2.64 0.74 -10.43
CA GLY A 281 3.22 -0.55 -10.84
C GLY A 281 3.78 -0.51 -12.26
N GLY A 282 4.46 -1.59 -12.68
CA GLY A 282 4.94 -1.76 -14.05
C GLY A 282 6.40 -1.38 -14.28
N GLU A 283 6.82 -1.49 -15.53
CA GLU A 283 8.24 -1.40 -15.94
C GLU A 283 8.86 -0.01 -15.75
N GLN A 284 8.04 1.04 -15.71
CA GLN A 284 8.49 2.43 -15.61
C GLN A 284 8.16 3.06 -14.25
N ALA A 285 7.83 2.26 -13.24
CA ALA A 285 7.35 2.72 -11.94
C ALA A 285 8.23 3.83 -11.32
N ASP A 286 9.53 3.68 -11.33
CA ASP A 286 10.48 4.67 -10.77
C ASP A 286 10.37 6.03 -11.47
N ARG A 287 10.29 6.03 -12.79
CA ARG A 287 10.11 7.24 -13.60
C ARG A 287 8.77 7.90 -13.33
N GLU A 288 7.72 7.11 -13.23
CA GLU A 288 6.35 7.58 -13.00
C GLU A 288 6.17 8.13 -11.60
N MET A 289 6.71 7.46 -10.58
CA MET A 289 6.72 8.00 -9.22
C MET A 289 7.30 9.42 -9.19
N LYS A 290 8.43 9.65 -9.88
CA LYS A 290 9.03 10.98 -10.02
C LYS A 290 8.10 11.94 -10.77
N LEU A 291 7.55 11.52 -11.91
CA LEU A 291 6.71 12.35 -12.76
C LEU A 291 5.41 12.76 -12.04
N TYR A 292 4.83 11.85 -11.25
CA TYR A 292 3.56 12.07 -10.54
C TYR A 292 3.72 12.91 -9.27
N THR A 293 4.95 13.11 -8.79
CA THR A 293 5.22 13.84 -7.54
C THR A 293 6.10 15.07 -7.70
N LYS A 294 6.70 15.28 -8.88
CA LYS A 294 7.63 16.37 -9.14
C LYS A 294 6.96 17.75 -9.03
N GLY A 295 7.62 18.66 -8.32
CA GLY A 295 7.14 20.03 -8.13
C GLY A 295 6.04 20.11 -7.06
N ARG A 296 5.26 21.20 -7.09
CA ARG A 296 4.21 21.46 -6.10
C ARG A 296 2.79 21.28 -6.63
N ASN A 297 2.65 20.99 -7.92
CA ASN A 297 1.37 20.86 -8.62
C ASN A 297 1.08 19.42 -9.07
N ARG A 298 1.66 18.44 -8.40
CA ARG A 298 1.42 17.01 -8.56
C ARG A 298 1.06 16.41 -7.20
N LEU A 299 0.89 15.10 -7.13
CA LEU A 299 0.62 14.42 -5.87
C LEU A 299 1.75 14.64 -4.86
N ASN A 300 1.44 14.51 -3.58
CA ASN A 300 2.43 14.68 -2.53
C ASN A 300 3.48 13.58 -2.53
N SER A 301 3.07 12.33 -2.84
CA SER A 301 3.93 11.16 -2.79
C SER A 301 3.49 10.09 -3.78
N ALA A 302 4.36 9.10 -3.97
CA ALA A 302 4.04 7.87 -4.68
C ALA A 302 4.83 6.71 -4.06
N TYR A 303 4.30 5.50 -4.17
CA TYR A 303 5.03 4.28 -3.90
C TYR A 303 4.92 3.32 -5.09
N GLY A 304 6.01 2.60 -5.33
CA GLY A 304 6.10 1.60 -6.36
C GLY A 304 6.29 0.20 -5.79
N PHE A 305 6.32 -0.78 -6.64
CA PHE A 305 6.43 -2.19 -6.27
C PHE A 305 7.86 -2.69 -6.11
N ASN A 306 8.85 -1.80 -6.10
CA ASN A 306 10.27 -2.14 -6.01
C ASN A 306 10.58 -3.09 -4.86
N PHE A 307 10.01 -2.83 -3.67
CA PHE A 307 10.20 -3.68 -2.50
C PHE A 307 9.16 -4.79 -2.40
N LEU A 308 7.93 -4.56 -2.85
CA LEU A 308 6.81 -5.49 -2.67
C LEU A 308 6.99 -6.81 -3.44
N TYR A 309 7.64 -6.77 -4.60
CA TYR A 309 7.87 -7.95 -5.45
C TYR A 309 9.35 -8.32 -5.64
N ALA A 310 10.26 -7.62 -4.97
CA ALA A 310 11.67 -8.03 -4.95
C ALA A 310 11.81 -9.41 -4.28
N ARG A 311 12.55 -10.31 -4.92
CA ARG A 311 12.72 -11.69 -4.44
C ARG A 311 13.72 -11.80 -3.28
N THR A 312 14.68 -10.89 -3.22
CA THR A 312 15.74 -10.89 -2.21
C THR A 312 16.00 -9.49 -1.70
N LEU A 313 16.25 -9.36 -0.41
CA LEU A 313 16.74 -8.14 0.20
C LEU A 313 18.27 -8.08 0.01
N SER A 314 18.75 -6.98 -0.58
CA SER A 314 20.19 -6.74 -0.77
C SER A 314 20.53 -5.26 -0.59
N PRO A 315 21.81 -4.94 -0.31
CA PRO A 315 22.26 -3.54 -0.30
C PRO A 315 21.95 -2.80 -1.60
N ASP A 316 22.13 -3.46 -2.75
CA ASP A 316 21.91 -2.85 -4.07
C ASP A 316 20.43 -2.52 -4.34
N LEU A 317 19.51 -3.38 -3.87
CA LEU A 317 18.06 -3.11 -3.97
C LEU A 317 17.70 -1.81 -3.24
N ILE A 318 18.14 -1.67 -2.00
CA ILE A 318 17.86 -0.47 -1.19
C ILE A 318 18.56 0.76 -1.78
N ASP A 319 19.81 0.62 -2.14
CA ASP A 319 20.61 1.73 -2.67
C ASP A 319 20.05 2.24 -4.01
N SER A 320 19.62 1.35 -4.90
CA SER A 320 18.99 1.71 -6.16
C SER A 320 17.70 2.50 -5.97
N ALA A 321 16.84 2.06 -5.03
CA ALA A 321 15.63 2.78 -4.70
C ALA A 321 15.93 4.16 -4.07
N MET A 322 16.90 4.24 -3.15
CA MET A 322 17.23 5.49 -2.47
C MET A 322 17.95 6.52 -3.36
N ARG A 323 18.73 6.08 -4.35
CA ARG A 323 19.39 6.99 -5.32
C ARG A 323 18.42 7.83 -6.12
N LEU A 324 17.20 7.37 -6.31
CA LEU A 324 16.17 8.15 -6.98
C LEU A 324 15.73 9.37 -6.17
N TRP A 325 15.98 9.38 -4.84
CA TRP A 325 15.44 10.35 -3.91
C TRP A 325 16.52 10.93 -2.98
N PRO A 326 17.57 11.59 -3.51
CA PRO A 326 18.68 12.08 -2.70
C PRO A 326 18.28 13.21 -1.73
N GLY A 327 17.23 13.95 -2.04
CA GLY A 327 16.73 15.02 -1.17
C GLY A 327 16.73 16.40 -1.80
N GLU A 328 16.86 16.49 -3.12
CA GLU A 328 16.82 17.75 -3.85
C GLU A 328 15.46 18.43 -3.74
N PRO A 329 15.40 19.76 -3.66
CA PRO A 329 14.15 20.52 -3.66
C PRO A 329 13.29 20.21 -4.90
N ASP A 330 11.97 20.15 -4.72
CA ASP A 330 10.97 19.94 -5.79
C ASP A 330 11.12 18.61 -6.56
N GLU A 331 11.92 17.67 -6.05
CA GLU A 331 12.15 16.37 -6.66
C GLU A 331 10.98 15.39 -6.52
N GLY A 332 10.06 15.68 -5.61
CA GLY A 332 9.00 14.80 -5.15
C GLY A 332 9.36 14.07 -3.85
N TRP A 333 8.49 13.19 -3.41
CA TRP A 333 8.66 12.49 -2.14
C TRP A 333 8.23 11.02 -2.25
N PRO A 334 9.06 10.05 -1.89
CA PRO A 334 8.69 8.63 -1.95
C PRO A 334 7.88 8.20 -0.74
N SER A 335 7.12 7.13 -0.93
CA SER A 335 6.57 6.29 0.12
C SER A 335 7.04 4.86 -0.06
N TRP A 336 7.24 4.11 1.03
CA TRP A 336 7.77 2.76 1.01
C TRP A 336 6.89 1.82 1.81
N ALA A 337 6.66 0.64 1.24
CA ALA A 337 6.00 -0.48 1.89
C ALA A 337 6.84 -1.75 1.66
N PHE A 338 7.06 -2.52 2.71
CA PHE A 338 7.65 -3.85 2.57
C PHE A 338 6.59 -4.95 2.44
N SER A 339 5.38 -4.69 2.95
CA SER A 339 4.20 -5.53 2.77
C SER A 339 2.98 -4.67 2.48
N ASN A 340 1.98 -5.25 1.81
CA ASN A 340 0.64 -4.72 1.66
C ASN A 340 -0.35 -5.88 1.47
N HIS A 341 -1.60 -5.59 1.16
CA HIS A 341 -2.66 -6.58 0.94
C HIS A 341 -2.58 -7.30 -0.42
N ASP A 342 -1.65 -6.92 -1.30
CA ASP A 342 -1.48 -7.50 -2.65
C ASP A 342 -0.17 -8.28 -2.81
N ALA A 343 0.81 -8.05 -1.95
CA ALA A 343 2.11 -8.71 -2.01
C ALA A 343 2.30 -9.70 -0.86
N PRO A 344 3.05 -10.78 -1.06
CA PRO A 344 3.43 -11.68 0.02
C PRO A 344 4.11 -10.92 1.16
N ARG A 345 3.80 -11.26 2.41
CA ARG A 345 4.37 -10.61 3.60
C ARG A 345 5.91 -10.68 3.59
N VAL A 346 6.55 -9.59 3.96
CA VAL A 346 8.00 -9.39 3.89
C VAL A 346 8.77 -10.48 4.61
N VAL A 347 8.29 -10.93 5.77
CA VAL A 347 8.95 -11.97 6.56
C VAL A 347 9.13 -13.23 5.73
N SER A 348 8.09 -13.74 5.08
CA SER A 348 8.20 -14.95 4.25
C SER A 348 8.94 -14.71 2.94
N ARG A 349 8.72 -13.55 2.30
CA ARG A 349 9.29 -13.26 0.98
C ARG A 349 10.82 -13.15 1.01
N TRP A 350 11.40 -12.58 2.06
CA TRP A 350 12.83 -12.33 2.16
C TRP A 350 13.55 -13.17 3.21
N LEU A 351 12.83 -14.03 3.94
CA LEU A 351 13.40 -14.80 5.05
C LEU A 351 14.57 -15.71 4.64
N GLY A 352 14.42 -16.43 3.53
CA GLY A 352 15.48 -17.32 3.03
C GLY A 352 15.90 -18.42 4.02
N GLY A 353 14.98 -18.94 4.84
CA GLY A 353 15.26 -20.00 5.83
C GLY A 353 15.92 -19.53 7.13
N ARG A 354 16.08 -18.21 7.34
CA ARG A 354 16.67 -17.61 8.54
C ARG A 354 15.66 -17.53 9.69
N ASP A 355 16.06 -17.03 10.87
CA ASP A 355 15.14 -16.80 11.99
C ASP A 355 14.12 -15.69 11.68
N ALA A 356 12.83 -16.04 11.72
CA ALA A 356 11.75 -15.14 11.31
C ALA A 356 11.60 -13.93 12.24
N GLY A 357 11.75 -14.13 13.55
CA GLY A 357 11.64 -13.06 14.53
C GLY A 357 12.80 -12.07 14.43
N ALA A 358 14.03 -12.56 14.28
CA ALA A 358 15.21 -11.71 14.08
C ALA A 358 15.11 -10.95 12.75
N PHE A 359 14.63 -11.61 11.68
CA PHE A 359 14.44 -10.97 10.39
C PHE A 359 13.35 -9.88 10.45
N ALA A 360 12.21 -10.16 11.11
CA ALA A 360 11.15 -9.16 11.27
C ALA A 360 11.65 -7.90 11.99
N ARG A 361 12.48 -8.06 13.04
CA ARG A 361 13.09 -6.94 13.76
C ARG A 361 14.06 -6.15 12.88
N GLN A 362 14.91 -6.83 12.08
CA GLN A 362 15.82 -6.16 11.15
C GLN A 362 15.06 -5.40 10.05
N ALA A 363 14.06 -6.04 9.43
CA ALA A 363 13.27 -5.43 8.37
C ALA A 363 12.52 -4.18 8.88
N MET A 364 11.95 -4.24 10.08
CA MET A 364 11.27 -3.11 10.71
C MET A 364 12.23 -1.94 10.96
N LEU A 365 13.41 -2.21 11.52
CA LEU A 365 14.44 -1.18 11.74
C LEU A 365 14.86 -0.55 10.41
N LEU A 366 15.10 -1.37 9.37
CA LEU A 366 15.49 -0.86 8.05
C LEU A 366 14.40 0.04 7.46
N LEU A 367 13.15 -0.42 7.44
CA LEU A 367 12.03 0.35 6.90
C LEU A 367 11.90 1.71 7.58
N MET A 368 11.99 1.76 8.91
CA MET A 368 11.92 3.01 9.69
C MET A 368 13.10 3.96 9.47
N CYS A 369 14.22 3.47 8.93
CA CYS A 369 15.40 4.29 8.62
C CYS A 369 15.39 4.86 7.19
N LEU A 370 14.55 4.37 6.28
CA LEU A 370 14.52 4.84 4.90
C LEU A 370 13.99 6.28 4.80
N ARG A 371 14.48 7.02 3.78
CA ARG A 371 13.97 8.35 3.46
C ARG A 371 12.67 8.25 2.68
N GLY A 372 11.62 8.89 3.14
CA GLY A 372 10.28 8.84 2.56
C GLY A 372 9.23 8.63 3.64
N ASN A 373 7.98 8.42 3.24
CA ASN A 373 6.95 7.93 4.14
C ASN A 373 7.06 6.42 4.30
N VAL A 374 6.52 5.89 5.37
CA VAL A 374 6.43 4.46 5.63
C VAL A 374 4.97 4.06 5.63
N PHE A 375 4.62 3.06 4.81
CA PHE A 375 3.36 2.33 4.94
C PHE A 375 3.63 1.03 5.68
N LEU A 376 2.99 0.88 6.83
CA LEU A 376 3.07 -0.29 7.69
C LEU A 376 1.79 -1.09 7.56
N TYR A 377 1.86 -2.28 6.98
CA TYR A 377 0.69 -3.12 6.77
C TYR A 377 0.29 -3.84 8.06
N GLN A 378 -1.03 -3.95 8.33
CA GLN A 378 -1.55 -4.69 9.50
C GLN A 378 -0.88 -6.05 9.68
N GLY A 379 -0.40 -6.32 10.89
CA GLY A 379 0.33 -7.54 11.26
C GLY A 379 1.83 -7.50 10.95
N GLU A 380 2.34 -6.51 10.23
CA GLU A 380 3.77 -6.33 10.03
C GLU A 380 4.46 -5.93 11.33
N GLU A 381 3.78 -5.15 12.18
CA GLU A 381 4.22 -4.81 13.54
C GLU A 381 4.31 -6.03 14.48
N LEU A 382 3.68 -7.12 14.11
CA LEU A 382 3.74 -8.40 14.83
C LEU A 382 4.79 -9.37 14.24
N GLY A 383 5.34 -9.04 13.07
CA GLY A 383 6.22 -9.93 12.32
C GLY A 383 5.50 -11.13 11.70
N LEU A 384 4.23 -10.98 11.30
CA LEU A 384 3.46 -12.09 10.73
C LEU A 384 4.08 -12.60 9.43
N PRO A 385 4.27 -13.92 9.27
CA PRO A 385 4.64 -14.53 8.01
C PRO A 385 3.46 -14.56 7.02
N GLN A 386 3.72 -14.91 5.76
CA GLN A 386 2.69 -15.23 4.78
C GLN A 386 1.95 -16.50 5.21
N ALA A 387 0.63 -16.43 5.24
CA ALA A 387 -0.19 -17.60 5.53
C ALA A 387 -0.27 -18.55 4.33
N ASP A 388 -0.38 -19.84 4.61
CA ASP A 388 -0.66 -20.86 3.61
C ASP A 388 -2.17 -21.19 3.60
N VAL A 389 -2.88 -20.62 2.63
CA VAL A 389 -4.33 -20.81 2.48
C VAL A 389 -4.58 -22.02 1.56
N PRO A 390 -5.26 -23.07 2.03
CA PRO A 390 -5.54 -24.24 1.20
C PRO A 390 -6.47 -23.86 0.03
N PHE A 391 -6.32 -24.57 -1.11
CA PHE A 391 -7.03 -24.26 -2.35
C PHE A 391 -8.54 -24.10 -2.17
N GLU A 392 -9.16 -24.97 -1.36
CA GLU A 392 -10.60 -24.98 -1.08
C GLU A 392 -11.08 -23.75 -0.31
N ARG A 393 -10.17 -22.98 0.27
CA ARG A 393 -10.44 -21.77 1.04
C ARG A 393 -9.96 -20.50 0.33
N LEU A 394 -9.35 -20.64 -0.87
CA LEU A 394 -8.96 -19.49 -1.67
C LEU A 394 -10.18 -18.70 -2.12
N SER A 395 -10.05 -17.39 -2.06
CA SER A 395 -11.06 -16.42 -2.48
C SER A 395 -10.54 -15.49 -3.59
N ASP A 396 -9.22 -15.31 -3.67
CA ASP A 396 -8.58 -14.43 -4.66
C ASP A 396 -8.76 -14.95 -6.10
N PRO A 397 -9.40 -14.18 -7.01
CA PRO A 397 -9.54 -14.56 -8.41
C PRO A 397 -8.21 -14.88 -9.10
N GLU A 398 -7.13 -14.17 -8.76
CA GLU A 398 -5.80 -14.43 -9.32
C GLU A 398 -5.27 -15.80 -8.89
N ALA A 399 -5.38 -16.12 -7.60
CA ALA A 399 -4.95 -17.40 -7.06
C ALA A 399 -5.70 -18.56 -7.71
N ILE A 400 -7.04 -18.46 -7.77
CA ILE A 400 -7.90 -19.50 -8.32
C ILE A 400 -7.59 -19.73 -9.82
N ALA A 401 -7.39 -18.66 -10.59
CA ALA A 401 -7.15 -18.75 -12.04
C ALA A 401 -5.76 -19.32 -12.39
N ASN A 402 -4.77 -19.12 -11.54
CA ASN A 402 -3.37 -19.45 -11.82
C ASN A 402 -2.81 -20.55 -10.90
N TRP A 403 -3.65 -21.26 -10.14
CA TRP A 403 -3.22 -22.35 -9.29
C TRP A 403 -2.57 -23.49 -10.10
N PRO A 404 -1.48 -24.15 -9.60
CA PRO A 404 -0.73 -23.86 -8.36
C PRO A 404 0.47 -22.91 -8.58
N GLU A 405 0.53 -22.20 -9.68
CA GLU A 405 1.68 -21.36 -10.07
C GLU A 405 1.85 -20.14 -9.17
N THR A 406 0.74 -19.60 -8.68
CA THR A 406 0.70 -18.56 -7.65
C THR A 406 -0.36 -18.89 -6.59
N GLN A 407 -0.11 -18.53 -5.34
CA GLN A 407 -1.09 -18.59 -4.26
C GLN A 407 -1.89 -17.27 -4.15
N GLY A 408 -1.65 -16.31 -5.04
CA GLY A 408 -2.31 -15.02 -5.06
C GLY A 408 -2.08 -14.19 -3.79
N ARG A 409 -3.10 -13.43 -3.41
CA ARG A 409 -3.05 -12.41 -2.37
C ARG A 409 -3.60 -12.88 -1.01
N ASP A 410 -4.37 -13.98 -0.96
CA ASP A 410 -5.12 -14.42 0.23
C ASP A 410 -4.22 -14.63 1.46
N GLY A 411 -3.02 -15.17 1.27
CA GLY A 411 -2.08 -15.41 2.37
C GLY A 411 -1.61 -14.15 3.09
N ALA A 412 -1.65 -12.97 2.44
CA ALA A 412 -1.39 -11.69 3.07
C ALA A 412 -2.66 -11.09 3.72
N ARG A 413 -3.84 -11.58 3.35
CA ARG A 413 -5.16 -11.05 3.72
C ARG A 413 -5.86 -11.80 4.84
N THR A 414 -5.21 -12.82 5.44
CA THR A 414 -5.77 -13.57 6.57
C THR A 414 -6.04 -12.67 7.78
N PRO A 415 -6.99 -13.04 8.65
CA PRO A 415 -7.41 -12.25 9.80
C PRO A 415 -6.27 -11.83 10.73
N MET A 416 -6.39 -10.62 11.28
CA MET A 416 -5.48 -10.09 12.29
C MET A 416 -5.63 -10.86 13.61
N PRO A 417 -4.54 -11.40 14.21
CA PRO A 417 -4.60 -12.11 15.47
C PRO A 417 -4.52 -11.12 16.65
N TRP A 418 -5.61 -11.02 17.41
CA TRP A 418 -5.70 -10.13 18.56
C TRP A 418 -5.43 -10.81 19.88
N LEU A 419 -5.95 -12.05 20.06
CA LEU A 419 -5.95 -12.78 21.32
C LEU A 419 -5.53 -14.23 21.10
N SER A 420 -4.35 -14.59 21.55
CA SER A 420 -3.75 -15.93 21.37
C SER A 420 -4.57 -17.08 21.97
N GLY A 421 -5.34 -16.81 23.03
CA GLY A 421 -6.19 -17.79 23.73
C GLY A 421 -7.64 -17.83 23.26
N ALA A 422 -8.06 -17.02 22.29
CA ALA A 422 -9.44 -16.93 21.84
C ALA A 422 -9.69 -17.71 20.54
N ALA A 423 -10.95 -18.09 20.31
CA ALA A 423 -11.38 -18.62 19.02
C ALA A 423 -11.05 -17.60 17.91
N ASN A 424 -10.66 -18.10 16.73
CA ASN A 424 -10.26 -17.27 15.59
C ASN A 424 -9.25 -16.16 15.95
N ALA A 425 -8.38 -16.44 16.94
CA ALA A 425 -7.42 -15.48 17.49
C ALA A 425 -8.05 -14.13 17.89
N GLY A 426 -9.33 -14.11 18.28
CA GLY A 426 -10.05 -12.91 18.70
C GLY A 426 -10.42 -11.96 17.55
N PHE A 427 -10.32 -12.40 16.29
CA PHE A 427 -10.76 -11.63 15.12
C PHE A 427 -12.28 -11.59 15.01
N SER A 428 -12.96 -12.73 15.16
CA SER A 428 -14.39 -12.91 14.97
C SER A 428 -14.97 -13.96 15.93
N ALA A 429 -16.23 -13.79 16.32
CA ALA A 429 -17.02 -14.81 17.00
C ALA A 429 -17.56 -15.89 16.02
N GLY A 430 -17.70 -15.55 14.74
CA GLY A 430 -18.13 -16.45 13.67
C GLY A 430 -16.96 -17.09 12.92
N GLU A 431 -17.26 -17.83 11.84
CA GLU A 431 -16.24 -18.39 10.95
C GLU A 431 -15.64 -17.29 10.09
N PRO A 432 -14.30 -17.04 10.13
CA PRO A 432 -13.68 -16.02 9.32
C PRO A 432 -13.74 -16.33 7.81
N TRP A 433 -13.85 -15.30 6.99
CA TRP A 433 -13.88 -15.38 5.53
C TRP A 433 -12.64 -16.04 4.91
N LEU A 434 -11.47 -15.84 5.52
CA LEU A 434 -10.24 -16.61 5.33
C LEU A 434 -9.82 -17.23 6.66
N PRO A 435 -9.15 -18.40 6.65
CA PRO A 435 -8.73 -19.05 7.89
C PRO A 435 -7.68 -18.20 8.62
N VAL A 436 -7.74 -18.21 9.96
CA VAL A 436 -6.61 -17.75 10.78
C VAL A 436 -5.49 -18.76 10.66
N ASP A 437 -4.30 -18.31 10.26
CA ASP A 437 -3.14 -19.20 10.18
C ASP A 437 -2.68 -19.60 11.59
N PRO A 438 -2.49 -20.89 11.88
CA PRO A 438 -1.98 -21.35 13.17
C PRO A 438 -0.62 -20.73 13.56
N ALA A 439 0.23 -20.39 12.59
CA ALA A 439 1.51 -19.72 12.84
C ALA A 439 1.34 -18.26 13.31
N HIS A 440 0.20 -17.64 13.06
CA HIS A 440 -0.10 -16.27 13.51
C HIS A 440 -0.55 -16.22 14.97
N VAL A 441 -1.17 -17.28 15.50
CA VAL A 441 -1.73 -17.30 16.85
C VAL A 441 -0.70 -16.98 17.94
N PRO A 442 0.50 -17.59 17.96
CA PRO A 442 1.52 -17.25 18.96
C PRO A 442 2.09 -15.83 18.81
N LEU A 443 1.86 -15.18 17.66
CA LEU A 443 2.30 -13.82 17.37
C LEU A 443 1.18 -12.78 17.62
N ALA A 444 0.06 -13.17 18.22
CA ALA A 444 -1.07 -12.29 18.49
C ALA A 444 -0.68 -11.06 19.32
N VAL A 445 -1.47 -10.00 19.20
CA VAL A 445 -1.22 -8.72 19.91
C VAL A 445 -1.04 -8.93 21.41
N ASP A 446 -1.93 -9.70 22.06
CA ASP A 446 -1.87 -9.95 23.51
C ASP A 446 -0.61 -10.73 23.93
N ALA A 447 -0.13 -11.62 23.08
CA ALA A 447 1.09 -12.38 23.36
C ALA A 447 2.36 -11.50 23.30
N GLN A 448 2.34 -10.42 22.51
CA GLN A 448 3.50 -9.54 22.33
C GLN A 448 3.45 -8.26 23.18
N ASP A 449 2.27 -7.81 23.59
CA ASP A 449 2.10 -6.51 24.24
C ASP A 449 2.89 -6.37 25.55
N GLY A 450 2.99 -7.46 26.32
CA GLY A 450 3.73 -7.51 27.59
C GLY A 450 5.24 -7.81 27.46
N ASP A 451 5.73 -8.21 26.29
CA ASP A 451 7.12 -8.56 26.05
C ASP A 451 7.90 -7.37 25.46
N PRO A 452 8.85 -6.75 26.21
CA PRO A 452 9.62 -5.60 25.72
C PRO A 452 10.50 -5.92 24.49
N ASP A 453 10.84 -7.19 24.28
CA ASP A 453 11.70 -7.65 23.19
C ASP A 453 10.92 -8.14 21.97
N SER A 454 9.57 -8.08 22.02
CA SER A 454 8.69 -8.43 20.91
C SER A 454 8.87 -7.49 19.71
N VAL A 455 8.46 -7.98 18.53
CA VAL A 455 8.42 -7.14 17.30
C VAL A 455 7.48 -5.96 17.50
N LEU A 456 6.33 -6.16 18.16
CA LEU A 456 5.36 -5.12 18.47
C LEU A 456 5.97 -3.97 19.28
N ASN A 457 6.64 -4.29 20.39
CA ASN A 457 7.24 -3.25 21.24
C ASN A 457 8.48 -2.62 20.61
N LEU A 458 9.23 -3.36 19.79
CA LEU A 458 10.28 -2.77 18.95
C LEU A 458 9.68 -1.78 17.95
N THR A 459 8.57 -2.13 17.27
CA THR A 459 7.89 -1.24 16.33
C THR A 459 7.50 0.07 17.00
N ARG A 460 6.90 0.03 18.19
CA ARG A 460 6.57 1.22 19.00
C ARG A 460 7.82 2.10 19.26
N ARG A 461 8.93 1.49 19.68
CA ARG A 461 10.19 2.22 19.93
C ARG A 461 10.74 2.85 18.65
N LEU A 462 10.70 2.14 17.53
CA LEU A 462 11.23 2.62 16.26
C LEU A 462 10.39 3.75 15.66
N VAL A 463 9.06 3.69 15.76
CA VAL A 463 8.18 4.78 15.38
C VAL A 463 8.44 6.01 16.25
N ALA A 464 8.59 5.84 17.57
CA ALA A 464 8.94 6.93 18.48
C ALA A 464 10.33 7.53 18.16
N LEU A 465 11.33 6.69 17.86
CA LEU A 465 12.65 7.14 17.43
C LEU A 465 12.55 7.97 16.15
N ARG A 466 11.83 7.47 15.12
CA ARG A 466 11.64 8.18 13.86
C ARG A 466 10.97 9.53 14.06
N ARG A 467 9.92 9.61 14.91
CA ARG A 467 9.22 10.86 15.22
C ARG A 467 10.11 11.85 15.96
N SER A 468 10.99 11.39 16.85
CA SER A 468 11.88 12.23 17.64
C SER A 468 13.11 12.75 16.88
N LYS A 469 13.45 12.15 15.72
CA LYS A 469 14.64 12.47 14.95
C LYS A 469 14.27 13.06 13.58
N PRO A 470 14.37 14.39 13.39
CA PRO A 470 14.11 15.04 12.09
C PRO A 470 14.92 14.42 10.95
N ALA A 471 16.17 13.97 11.22
CA ALA A 471 16.99 13.25 10.25
C ALA A 471 16.29 12.02 9.66
N LEU A 472 15.56 11.22 10.46
CA LEU A 472 14.82 10.05 9.97
C LEU A 472 13.55 10.46 9.20
N ARG A 473 12.88 11.54 9.59
CA ARG A 473 11.66 12.00 8.92
C ARG A 473 11.97 12.63 7.57
N THR A 474 12.75 13.70 7.55
CA THR A 474 12.91 14.56 6.38
C THR A 474 14.34 14.67 5.86
N GLY A 475 15.34 14.23 6.65
CA GLY A 475 16.75 14.35 6.30
C GLY A 475 17.11 13.62 5.01
N ALA A 476 18.13 14.12 4.32
CA ALA A 476 18.72 13.45 3.17
C ALA A 476 19.23 12.06 3.52
N ILE A 477 19.43 11.21 2.51
CA ILE A 477 20.05 9.89 2.66
C ILE A 477 21.32 9.83 1.81
N ARG A 478 22.41 9.34 2.38
CA ARG A 478 23.69 9.22 1.69
C ARG A 478 24.35 7.89 2.01
N ARG A 479 24.65 7.11 0.98
CA ARG A 479 25.39 5.86 1.12
C ARG A 479 26.77 6.10 1.73
N VAL A 480 27.19 5.22 2.64
CA VAL A 480 28.53 5.18 3.23
C VAL A 480 29.22 3.89 2.82
N ASP A 481 30.48 3.98 2.43
CA ASP A 481 31.27 2.81 2.07
C ASP A 481 31.46 1.90 3.29
N ALA A 482 31.20 0.62 3.08
CA ALA A 482 31.35 -0.42 4.09
C ALA A 482 31.62 -1.76 3.41
N PRO A 483 32.25 -2.72 4.11
CA PRO A 483 32.44 -4.06 3.56
C PRO A 483 31.12 -4.72 3.18
N ALA A 484 31.09 -5.38 2.01
CA ALA A 484 29.94 -6.21 1.67
C ALA A 484 29.80 -7.37 2.69
N PRO A 485 28.58 -7.76 3.07
CA PRO A 485 27.28 -7.37 2.58
C PRO A 485 26.59 -6.26 3.39
N LEU A 486 27.36 -5.39 4.06
CA LEU A 486 26.77 -4.33 4.87
C LEU A 486 26.11 -3.26 4.01
N LEU A 487 24.90 -2.86 4.43
CA LEU A 487 24.24 -1.64 3.99
C LEU A 487 24.46 -0.56 5.04
N VAL A 488 25.24 0.48 4.72
CA VAL A 488 25.49 1.61 5.63
C VAL A 488 25.14 2.91 4.94
N PHE A 489 24.36 3.76 5.60
CA PHE A 489 24.00 5.09 5.10
C PHE A 489 23.84 6.09 6.24
N GLU A 490 24.09 7.35 5.95
CA GLU A 490 23.73 8.47 6.83
C GLU A 490 22.37 9.03 6.48
N ARG A 491 21.65 9.49 7.51
CA ARG A 491 20.40 10.26 7.43
C ARG A 491 20.62 11.63 8.03
N GLY A 492 20.22 12.68 7.29
CA GLY A 492 20.45 14.07 7.71
C GLY A 492 21.91 14.51 7.56
N GLU A 493 22.26 15.65 8.13
CA GLU A 493 23.57 16.28 8.02
C GLU A 493 24.01 16.90 9.35
N GLY A 494 25.32 17.17 9.48
CA GLY A 494 25.89 17.89 10.62
C GLY A 494 25.77 17.14 11.95
N ALA A 495 25.44 17.85 13.02
CA ALA A 495 25.33 17.30 14.38
C ALA A 495 24.12 16.38 14.55
N ASP A 496 23.05 16.60 13.78
CA ASP A 496 21.82 15.79 13.84
C ASP A 496 21.86 14.55 12.94
N ALA A 497 22.98 14.32 12.24
CA ALA A 497 23.13 13.15 11.38
C ALA A 497 23.03 11.85 12.17
N LEU A 498 22.39 10.85 11.57
CA LEU A 498 22.30 9.49 12.07
C LEU A 498 23.03 8.54 11.11
N LEU A 499 23.76 7.59 11.66
CA LEU A 499 24.37 6.49 10.92
C LEU A 499 23.50 5.25 11.10
N CYS A 500 23.05 4.69 10.00
CA CYS A 500 22.24 3.47 9.96
C CYS A 500 23.07 2.37 9.29
N ALA A 501 23.20 1.22 9.94
CA ALA A 501 24.00 0.10 9.44
C ALA A 501 23.25 -1.22 9.62
N PHE A 502 23.27 -2.08 8.58
CA PHE A 502 22.57 -3.35 8.53
C PHE A 502 23.46 -4.43 7.92
N ASN A 503 23.51 -5.59 8.56
CA ASN A 503 24.08 -6.76 7.93
C ASN A 503 22.99 -7.56 7.21
N LEU A 504 22.94 -7.45 5.88
CA LEU A 504 21.98 -8.15 5.03
C LEU A 504 22.48 -9.51 4.54
N GLY A 505 23.68 -9.92 4.98
CA GLY A 505 24.30 -11.20 4.63
C GLY A 505 24.03 -12.31 5.66
N GLU A 506 24.72 -13.43 5.45
CA GLU A 506 24.58 -14.66 6.25
C GLU A 506 25.75 -14.88 7.23
N GLU A 507 26.80 -14.07 7.15
CA GLU A 507 27.98 -14.15 8.02
C GLU A 507 28.16 -12.86 8.82
N SER A 508 28.83 -12.98 9.98
CA SER A 508 29.20 -11.83 10.78
C SER A 508 30.32 -11.03 10.09
N VAL A 509 30.23 -9.71 10.15
CA VAL A 509 31.22 -8.81 9.58
C VAL A 509 31.92 -8.03 10.69
N ASP A 510 33.24 -8.03 10.70
CA ASP A 510 34.05 -7.22 11.65
C ASP A 510 34.00 -5.75 11.22
N TRP A 511 32.97 -5.04 11.71
CA TRP A 511 32.75 -3.63 11.44
C TRP A 511 32.05 -2.96 12.63
N ALA A 512 32.42 -1.75 12.91
CA ALA A 512 31.78 -0.91 13.92
C ALA A 512 31.63 0.52 13.40
N PRO A 513 30.67 1.30 13.91
CA PRO A 513 30.60 2.73 13.62
C PRO A 513 31.96 3.41 13.89
N PRO A 514 32.40 4.33 13.01
CA PRO A 514 33.63 5.09 13.25
C PRO A 514 33.59 5.86 14.59
N GLY A 515 34.74 6.30 15.07
CA GLY A 515 34.80 7.14 16.28
C GLY A 515 33.91 8.37 16.17
N GLY A 516 33.28 8.78 17.27
CA GLY A 516 32.35 9.92 17.32
C GLY A 516 30.88 9.55 17.04
N TRP A 517 30.53 8.27 17.00
CA TRP A 517 29.15 7.79 16.93
C TRP A 517 28.77 7.02 18.19
N ARG A 518 27.54 7.20 18.68
CA ARG A 518 26.92 6.48 19.79
C ARG A 518 25.68 5.75 19.33
N ILE A 519 25.61 4.44 19.55
CA ILE A 519 24.43 3.63 19.20
C ILE A 519 23.24 4.05 20.08
N VAL A 520 22.10 4.32 19.45
CA VAL A 520 20.85 4.70 20.12
C VAL A 520 19.76 3.64 19.99
N GLU A 521 19.82 2.80 18.95
CA GLU A 521 18.94 1.63 18.80
C GLU A 521 19.68 0.52 18.04
N ARG A 522 19.38 -0.73 18.38
CA ARG A 522 19.93 -1.89 17.66
C ARG A 522 19.01 -3.10 17.69
N VAL A 523 19.15 -3.96 16.71
CA VAL A 523 18.58 -5.31 16.66
C VAL A 523 19.70 -6.30 16.41
N GLY A 524 19.69 -7.42 17.11
CA GLY A 524 20.73 -8.45 17.04
C GLY A 524 22.09 -8.02 17.63
N GLU A 525 23.06 -8.93 17.59
CA GLU A 525 24.45 -8.63 17.96
C GLU A 525 25.12 -7.78 16.86
N PRO A 526 26.06 -6.90 17.20
CA PRO A 526 26.66 -5.99 16.24
C PRO A 526 27.23 -6.71 15.01
N MET A 527 26.69 -6.36 13.85
CA MET A 527 27.06 -6.88 12.53
C MET A 527 27.03 -8.42 12.39
N ALA A 528 26.35 -9.13 13.29
CA ALA A 528 25.93 -10.51 13.07
C ALA A 528 24.86 -10.58 11.97
N PRO A 529 24.57 -11.75 11.36
CA PRO A 529 23.43 -11.91 10.47
C PRO A 529 22.13 -11.38 11.08
N LEU A 530 21.28 -10.76 10.27
CA LEU A 530 19.99 -10.18 10.70
C LEU A 530 20.10 -9.07 11.76
N SER A 531 21.25 -8.42 11.85
CA SER A 531 21.47 -7.30 12.76
C SER A 531 21.35 -5.95 12.05
N GLY A 532 21.08 -4.92 12.84
CA GLY A 532 21.11 -3.54 12.39
C GLY A 532 21.24 -2.58 13.57
N LEU A 533 21.71 -1.38 13.30
CA LEU A 533 21.83 -0.33 14.31
C LEU A 533 21.57 1.06 13.74
N VAL A 534 21.19 1.96 14.65
CA VAL A 534 21.16 3.40 14.42
C VAL A 534 22.09 4.05 15.46
N ALA A 535 22.96 4.93 15.00
CA ALA A 535 23.84 5.69 15.86
C ALA A 535 23.71 7.19 15.57
N GLU A 536 23.87 8.02 16.61
CA GLU A 536 23.92 9.49 16.52
C GLU A 536 25.33 10.00 16.78
N ARG A 537 25.61 11.25 16.38
CA ARG A 537 26.88 11.88 16.71
C ARG A 537 27.04 11.95 18.23
N ALA A 538 28.16 11.46 18.73
CA ALA A 538 28.54 11.68 20.12
C ALA A 538 28.89 13.16 20.29
N GLY A 539 28.21 13.83 21.20
CA GLY A 539 28.40 15.25 21.48
C GLY A 539 29.81 15.56 22.05
#